data_8581cacda415e7d59cee5d6e5ae2540f
#
_entry.id   8581cacda415e7d59cee5d6e5ae2540f
#
_cell.length_a   1.000
_cell.length_b   1.000
_cell.length_c   1.000
_cell.angle_alpha   90.00
_cell.angle_beta   90.00
_cell.angle_gamma   90.00
#
_symmetry.space_group_name_H-M   'P 1'
#
loop_
_entity.id
_entity.type
_entity.pdbx_description
1 polymer ?
#
loop_
_entity_poly.entity_id
_entity_poly.type
_entity_poly.pdbx_seq_one_letter_code
_entity_poly.pdbx_strand_id
1 'polypeptide(L)'
;MKQFIKHITGIIGAVILAGSLSSCERYDYPDRFRATEGLPTVSYVRYADKDVFIDQAFMDEILCIVGTNLRSVHDIYFNDQKAIINTSYITDNTLIVSVPNTQATEVTNKLYLYNKAGECVDYSFKVLPPVPKVLAMSNEWAKEGETVTLTGKYFMDVQSVAMPGAEVTDFTVDDSEHISFKVPAGATAGPVSVTTASGSANSSFQYLDQRNMLFDFDGLRGGFATGNGWRAPATGHLHNPGDDAFDAVDGSYLWLGGQDGGLKADSFGVWAEDPYSFDYWNSTDPASSVPPLNTLPTFSSYIKKYGVGGLALKFECYVPTSNPWKTCSMMLMFTNSAVVSNENMTNAYFSDESVPRGLWTPWQATGSYDTGDKWVTVSIPLSEFTMTHAGTTCATKFDSSCLEGFALFVWGGYSGADCDPVIAVDHIRVVPM
;
A
#
# COMPACT_ATOMS: atom_id res chain seq x y z
N MET A 1 -13.98 -59.66 54.78
CA MET A 1 -14.00 -59.49 53.32
C MET A 1 -13.94 -58.02 52.82
N LYS A 2 -14.52 -57.04 53.50
CA LYS A 2 -14.49 -55.60 53.04
C LYS A 2 -13.13 -54.88 53.25
N GLN A 3 -12.26 -55.34 54.19
CA GLN A 3 -10.96 -54.72 54.38
C GLN A 3 -9.87 -55.20 53.40
N PHE A 4 -10.01 -56.40 52.86
CA PHE A 4 -9.04 -56.94 51.90
C PHE A 4 -9.16 -56.28 50.51
N ILE A 5 -10.37 -55.90 50.13
CA ILE A 5 -10.64 -55.25 48.88
C ILE A 5 -10.10 -53.77 48.78
N LYS A 6 -10.06 -53.08 49.97
CA LYS A 6 -9.50 -51.71 50.03
C LYS A 6 -7.98 -51.68 49.86
N HIS A 7 -7.27 -52.73 50.25
CA HIS A 7 -5.81 -52.75 50.05
C HIS A 7 -5.38 -53.12 48.64
N ILE A 8 -6.15 -53.96 47.96
CA ILE A 8 -5.88 -54.32 46.56
C ILE A 8 -6.16 -53.10 45.61
N THR A 9 -7.20 -52.34 45.87
CA THR A 9 -7.51 -51.12 45.07
C THR A 9 -6.47 -50.05 45.31
N GLY A 10 -5.88 -49.95 46.52
CA GLY A 10 -4.81 -48.95 46.78
C GLY A 10 -3.48 -49.29 46.07
N ILE A 11 -3.15 -50.60 46.00
CA ILE A 11 -1.90 -51.06 45.35
C ILE A 11 -2.02 -50.97 43.83
N ILE A 12 -3.19 -51.27 43.24
CA ILE A 12 -3.40 -51.14 41.83
C ILE A 12 -3.42 -49.63 41.42
N GLY A 13 -4.01 -48.76 42.25
CA GLY A 13 -3.96 -47.32 42.04
C GLY A 13 -2.55 -46.73 42.10
N ALA A 14 -1.71 -47.23 43.05
CA ALA A 14 -0.32 -46.75 43.14
C ALA A 14 0.58 -47.28 42.04
N VAL A 15 0.34 -48.47 41.50
CA VAL A 15 1.09 -49.02 40.36
C VAL A 15 0.71 -48.33 39.07
N ILE A 16 -0.56 -47.96 38.88
CA ILE A 16 -1.01 -47.19 37.68
C ILE A 16 -0.48 -45.76 37.75
N LEU A 17 -0.39 -45.13 38.93
CA LEU A 17 0.18 -43.77 39.06
C LEU A 17 1.70 -43.78 38.91
N ALA A 18 2.41 -44.83 39.28
CA ALA A 18 3.86 -44.96 39.07
C ALA A 18 4.20 -45.31 37.61
N GLY A 19 3.31 -46.03 36.90
CA GLY A 19 3.48 -46.33 35.47
C GLY A 19 3.21 -45.13 34.54
N SER A 20 2.40 -44.14 34.97
CA SER A 20 2.14 -42.94 34.20
C SER A 20 3.19 -41.82 34.36
N LEU A 21 4.11 -41.96 35.32
CA LEU A 21 5.20 -41.00 35.50
C LEU A 21 6.51 -41.40 34.78
N SER A 22 6.60 -42.61 34.24
CA SER A 22 7.78 -43.04 33.49
C SER A 22 7.65 -42.90 31.96
N SER A 23 6.55 -42.29 31.46
CA SER A 23 6.30 -42.08 30.02
C SER A 23 6.62 -40.66 29.52
N CYS A 24 7.37 -39.89 30.30
CA CYS A 24 8.16 -38.81 29.75
C CYS A 24 9.56 -39.35 29.45
N GLU A 25 9.68 -40.23 28.48
CA GLU A 25 10.94 -40.29 27.75
C GLU A 25 11.20 -38.87 27.28
N ARG A 26 12.20 -38.24 27.85
CA ARG A 26 12.87 -37.11 27.20
C ARG A 26 13.36 -37.67 25.86
N TYR A 27 12.58 -37.45 24.83
CA TYR A 27 13.14 -37.45 23.48
C TYR A 27 14.24 -36.41 23.51
N ASP A 28 15.46 -36.86 23.75
CA ASP A 28 16.64 -36.11 23.41
C ASP A 28 16.58 -36.00 21.91
N TYR A 29 15.95 -34.91 21.44
CA TYR A 29 16.01 -34.58 20.02
C TYR A 29 17.49 -34.47 19.67
N PRO A 30 18.05 -35.36 18.86
CA PRO A 30 19.47 -35.33 18.50
C PRO A 30 19.85 -34.05 17.77
N ASP A 31 18.86 -33.21 17.40
CA ASP A 31 18.99 -32.00 16.61
C ASP A 31 18.88 -30.69 17.40
N ARG A 32 18.94 -30.71 18.73
CA ARG A 32 19.11 -29.43 19.43
C ARG A 32 20.43 -28.81 19.04
N PHE A 33 20.35 -27.58 18.54
CA PHE A 33 21.52 -26.80 18.24
C PHE A 33 22.48 -26.78 19.43
N ARG A 34 23.69 -27.28 19.20
CA ARG A 34 24.81 -27.21 20.16
C ARG A 34 25.91 -26.45 19.43
N ALA A 35 26.25 -25.25 19.92
CA ALA A 35 27.38 -24.50 19.40
C ALA A 35 28.67 -25.33 19.60
N THR A 36 29.54 -25.28 18.59
CA THR A 36 30.88 -25.86 18.62
C THR A 36 31.93 -24.75 18.80
N GLU A 37 33.14 -25.12 19.12
CA GLU A 37 34.28 -24.20 19.20
C GLU A 37 35.15 -24.28 17.94
N GLY A 38 36.03 -23.31 17.77
CA GLY A 38 36.96 -23.21 16.66
C GLY A 38 36.42 -22.43 15.46
N LEU A 39 37.19 -22.40 14.39
CA LEU A 39 36.86 -21.69 13.16
C LEU A 39 35.97 -22.53 12.25
N PRO A 40 34.93 -21.95 11.63
CA PRO A 40 34.18 -22.60 10.55
C PRO A 40 35.02 -22.64 9.27
N THR A 41 34.61 -23.43 8.29
CA THR A 41 35.08 -23.32 6.93
C THR A 41 33.91 -23.16 5.98
N VAL A 42 34.07 -22.42 4.89
CA VAL A 42 33.12 -22.33 3.81
C VAL A 42 33.67 -23.01 2.58
N SER A 43 32.99 -24.06 2.12
CA SER A 43 33.35 -24.76 0.90
C SER A 43 32.73 -24.08 -0.33
N TYR A 44 31.44 -23.73 -0.21
CA TYR A 44 30.68 -23.01 -1.23
C TYR A 44 29.39 -22.45 -0.70
N VAL A 45 28.75 -21.58 -1.49
CA VAL A 45 27.42 -21.01 -1.24
C VAL A 45 26.50 -21.43 -2.39
N ARG A 46 25.25 -21.71 -2.09
CA ARG A 46 24.18 -22.00 -3.04
C ARG A 46 22.86 -21.38 -2.62
N TYR A 47 21.86 -21.33 -3.49
CA TYR A 47 20.48 -21.03 -3.10
C TYR A 47 19.95 -22.11 -2.16
N ALA A 48 19.06 -21.73 -1.25
CA ALA A 48 18.49 -22.70 -0.30
C ALA A 48 17.60 -23.75 -0.98
N ASP A 49 16.93 -23.38 -2.07
CA ASP A 49 15.97 -24.19 -2.83
C ASP A 49 16.58 -24.88 -4.07
N LYS A 50 17.85 -24.57 -4.42
CA LYS A 50 18.52 -25.08 -5.63
C LYS A 50 19.94 -25.51 -5.32
N ASP A 51 20.34 -26.64 -5.86
CA ASP A 51 21.74 -27.12 -5.75
C ASP A 51 22.60 -26.52 -6.88
N VAL A 52 22.65 -25.19 -6.92
CA VAL A 52 23.43 -24.41 -7.87
C VAL A 52 24.46 -23.58 -7.11
N PHE A 53 25.71 -23.77 -7.47
CA PHE A 53 26.85 -23.04 -6.94
C PHE A 53 26.78 -21.56 -7.35
N ILE A 54 26.95 -20.64 -6.39
CA ILE A 54 26.93 -19.21 -6.64
C ILE A 54 28.03 -18.48 -5.88
N ASP A 55 28.55 -17.42 -6.46
CA ASP A 55 29.51 -16.48 -5.89
C ASP A 55 28.92 -15.08 -5.68
N GLN A 56 27.62 -14.90 -6.01
CA GLN A 56 26.86 -13.68 -5.83
C GLN A 56 25.37 -13.97 -5.64
N ALA A 57 24.66 -13.08 -4.94
CA ALA A 57 23.21 -13.14 -4.78
C ALA A 57 22.63 -11.74 -4.58
N PHE A 58 21.33 -11.58 -4.85
CA PHE A 58 20.63 -10.35 -4.53
C PHE A 58 20.33 -10.25 -3.01
N MET A 59 20.12 -9.03 -2.53
CA MET A 59 19.56 -8.77 -1.21
C MET A 59 18.24 -9.53 -1.06
N ASP A 60 17.90 -9.88 0.18
CA ASP A 60 16.71 -10.68 0.56
C ASP A 60 16.70 -12.15 0.12
N GLU A 61 17.66 -12.61 -0.68
CA GLU A 61 17.72 -14.02 -1.08
C GLU A 61 18.15 -14.94 0.06
N ILE A 62 17.55 -16.13 0.10
CA ILE A 62 17.86 -17.15 1.10
C ILE A 62 18.93 -18.09 0.57
N LEU A 63 20.05 -18.12 1.26
CA LEU A 63 21.24 -18.87 0.89
C LEU A 63 21.48 -20.05 1.83
N CYS A 64 22.14 -21.08 1.30
CA CYS A 64 22.72 -22.17 2.05
C CYS A 64 24.23 -22.10 1.93
N ILE A 65 24.90 -21.79 3.03
CA ILE A 65 26.35 -21.88 3.16
C ILE A 65 26.69 -23.34 3.49
N VAL A 66 27.60 -23.93 2.71
CA VAL A 66 28.04 -25.31 2.88
C VAL A 66 29.54 -25.31 3.29
N GLY A 67 29.86 -26.08 4.32
CA GLY A 67 31.20 -26.08 4.86
C GLY A 67 31.43 -27.12 5.96
N THR A 68 32.25 -26.81 6.93
CA THR A 68 32.46 -27.63 8.13
C THR A 68 32.50 -26.74 9.37
N ASN A 69 32.15 -27.33 10.52
CA ASN A 69 32.10 -26.64 11.80
C ASN A 69 31.22 -25.37 11.79
N LEU A 70 30.15 -25.36 11.00
CA LEU A 70 29.26 -24.19 10.89
C LEU A 70 28.43 -23.94 12.16
N ARG A 71 28.34 -24.91 13.07
CA ARG A 71 27.75 -24.71 14.41
C ARG A 71 28.57 -23.79 15.32
N SER A 72 29.82 -23.48 14.97
CA SER A 72 30.65 -22.50 15.68
C SER A 72 30.29 -21.05 15.32
N VAL A 73 29.54 -20.82 14.24
CA VAL A 73 29.19 -19.48 13.76
C VAL A 73 28.22 -18.80 14.73
N HIS A 74 28.66 -17.64 15.19
CA HIS A 74 27.88 -16.76 16.08
C HIS A 74 27.32 -15.56 15.34
N ASP A 75 28.09 -14.95 14.46
CA ASP A 75 27.69 -13.81 13.65
C ASP A 75 28.08 -13.99 12.18
N ILE A 76 27.24 -13.50 11.29
CA ILE A 76 27.48 -13.46 9.83
C ILE A 76 27.31 -12.03 9.33
N TYR A 77 28.24 -11.62 8.48
CA TYR A 77 28.14 -10.34 7.78
C TYR A 77 28.33 -10.55 6.28
N PHE A 78 27.50 -9.91 5.50
CA PHE A 78 27.67 -9.71 4.07
C PHE A 78 28.19 -8.28 3.88
N ASN A 79 29.42 -8.12 3.41
CA ASN A 79 30.15 -6.85 3.50
C ASN A 79 30.21 -6.40 4.97
N ASP A 80 29.64 -5.23 5.29
CA ASP A 80 29.49 -4.68 6.65
C ASP A 80 28.11 -4.89 7.24
N GLN A 81 27.20 -5.58 6.53
CA GLN A 81 25.81 -5.77 6.97
C GLN A 81 25.61 -7.11 7.68
N LYS A 82 25.12 -7.03 8.93
CA LYS A 82 24.88 -8.21 9.76
C LYS A 82 23.63 -8.96 9.33
N ALA A 83 23.75 -10.25 9.07
CA ALA A 83 22.62 -11.13 8.80
C ALA A 83 22.01 -11.68 10.09
N ILE A 84 20.69 -11.96 10.03
CA ILE A 84 19.97 -12.60 11.13
C ILE A 84 20.14 -14.09 11.06
N ILE A 85 20.69 -14.69 12.12
CA ILE A 85 20.91 -16.12 12.23
C ILE A 85 19.75 -16.78 12.99
N ASN A 86 19.18 -17.86 12.40
CA ASN A 86 18.27 -18.75 13.10
C ASN A 86 18.99 -20.09 13.34
N THR A 87 19.27 -20.40 14.59
CA THR A 87 20.01 -21.61 14.97
C THR A 87 19.32 -22.93 14.60
N SER A 88 18.01 -22.91 14.34
CA SER A 88 17.27 -24.08 13.83
C SER A 88 17.67 -24.48 12.41
N TYR A 89 18.30 -23.59 11.68
CA TYR A 89 18.76 -23.79 10.30
C TYR A 89 20.28 -23.96 10.19
N ILE A 90 20.94 -24.34 11.31
CA ILE A 90 22.36 -24.56 11.35
C ILE A 90 22.64 -26.02 11.70
N THR A 91 23.32 -26.71 10.82
CA THR A 91 23.97 -28.00 11.05
C THR A 91 25.49 -27.82 11.10
N ASP A 92 26.25 -28.88 11.29
CA ASP A 92 27.72 -28.76 11.21
C ASP A 92 28.21 -28.45 9.80
N ASN A 93 27.45 -28.87 8.78
CA ASN A 93 27.87 -28.78 7.37
C ASN A 93 27.05 -27.78 6.54
N THR A 94 25.92 -27.29 7.05
CA THR A 94 25.06 -26.35 6.34
C THR A 94 24.53 -25.27 7.27
N LEU A 95 24.42 -24.03 6.74
CA LEU A 95 23.84 -22.90 7.43
C LEU A 95 22.97 -22.14 6.43
N ILE A 96 21.67 -21.97 6.76
CA ILE A 96 20.74 -21.20 5.94
C ILE A 96 20.60 -19.80 6.54
N VAL A 97 20.75 -18.80 5.71
CA VAL A 97 20.71 -17.39 6.09
C VAL A 97 20.18 -16.53 4.93
N SER A 98 19.44 -15.47 5.27
CA SER A 98 19.05 -14.47 4.27
C SER A 98 20.14 -13.41 4.12
N VAL A 99 20.39 -13.00 2.88
CA VAL A 99 21.22 -11.82 2.60
C VAL A 99 20.50 -10.59 3.17
N PRO A 100 21.18 -9.72 3.94
CA PRO A 100 20.58 -8.48 4.43
C PRO A 100 20.01 -7.62 3.31
N ASN A 101 18.91 -6.92 3.59
CA ASN A 101 18.24 -6.01 2.67
C ASN A 101 18.69 -4.54 2.83
N THR A 102 19.69 -4.33 3.64
CA THR A 102 20.30 -3.01 3.87
C THR A 102 21.51 -2.84 2.99
N GLN A 103 21.66 -1.68 2.36
CA GLN A 103 22.82 -1.35 1.57
C GLN A 103 24.09 -1.32 2.44
N ALA A 104 25.16 -1.95 1.94
CA ALA A 104 26.45 -1.89 2.58
C ALA A 104 27.03 -0.46 2.52
N THR A 105 27.57 0.01 3.63
CA THR A 105 28.35 1.25 3.68
C THR A 105 29.78 1.01 3.16
N GLU A 106 30.31 -0.18 3.46
CA GLU A 106 31.62 -0.63 2.96
C GLU A 106 31.45 -1.91 2.15
N VAL A 107 31.70 -1.83 0.84
CA VAL A 107 31.56 -2.96 -0.09
C VAL A 107 32.87 -3.72 -0.20
N THR A 108 33.00 -4.82 0.52
CA THR A 108 34.20 -5.68 0.52
C THR A 108 34.09 -6.84 -0.46
N ASN A 109 32.89 -7.16 -0.96
CA ASN A 109 32.56 -8.35 -1.74
C ASN A 109 32.94 -9.65 -1.00
N LYS A 110 32.69 -9.67 0.31
CA LYS A 110 32.99 -10.80 1.18
C LYS A 110 31.83 -11.13 2.10
N LEU A 111 31.74 -12.40 2.41
CA LEU A 111 30.96 -12.99 3.49
C LEU A 111 31.91 -13.25 4.67
N TYR A 112 31.56 -12.78 5.85
CA TYR A 112 32.35 -12.97 7.06
C TYR A 112 31.58 -13.82 8.07
N LEU A 113 32.22 -14.86 8.60
CA LEU A 113 31.68 -15.75 9.62
C LEU A 113 32.53 -15.61 10.88
N TYR A 114 31.91 -15.11 11.94
CA TYR A 114 32.56 -14.97 13.25
C TYR A 114 32.12 -16.09 14.18
N ASN A 115 33.07 -16.67 14.91
CA ASN A 115 32.75 -17.55 16.04
C ASN A 115 32.51 -16.74 17.33
N LYS A 116 32.14 -17.42 18.41
CA LYS A 116 31.91 -16.78 19.72
C LYS A 116 33.18 -16.14 20.33
N ALA A 117 34.37 -16.58 19.95
CA ALA A 117 35.62 -16.00 20.39
C ALA A 117 35.99 -14.71 19.63
N GLY A 118 35.21 -14.34 18.59
CA GLY A 118 35.48 -13.19 17.73
C GLY A 118 36.47 -13.47 16.62
N GLU A 119 36.89 -14.72 16.43
CA GLU A 119 37.72 -15.12 15.29
C GLU A 119 36.88 -15.18 14.03
N CYS A 120 37.44 -14.76 12.88
CA CYS A 120 36.73 -14.56 11.63
C CYS A 120 37.29 -15.39 10.50
N VAL A 121 36.41 -15.94 9.69
CA VAL A 121 36.73 -16.50 8.37
C VAL A 121 36.01 -15.70 7.32
N ASP A 122 36.69 -15.30 6.25
CA ASP A 122 36.11 -14.62 5.12
C ASP A 122 35.99 -15.53 3.89
N TYR A 123 34.97 -15.26 3.07
CA TYR A 123 34.69 -15.95 1.83
C TYR A 123 34.32 -14.96 0.75
N SER A 124 34.87 -15.07 -0.46
CA SER A 124 34.54 -14.18 -1.59
C SER A 124 33.09 -14.38 -2.00
N PHE A 125 32.27 -13.36 -1.83
CA PHE A 125 30.85 -13.40 -2.17
C PHE A 125 30.32 -11.99 -2.44
N LYS A 126 29.68 -11.78 -3.59
CA LYS A 126 29.17 -10.47 -4.00
C LYS A 126 27.67 -10.35 -3.68
N VAL A 127 27.30 -9.30 -2.98
CA VAL A 127 25.89 -8.92 -2.80
C VAL A 127 25.50 -7.92 -3.87
N LEU A 128 24.40 -8.21 -4.55
CA LEU A 128 23.83 -7.35 -5.59
C LEU A 128 22.55 -6.70 -5.04
N PRO A 129 22.36 -5.39 -5.21
CA PRO A 129 21.05 -4.80 -4.98
C PRO A 129 20.06 -5.38 -6.00
N PRO A 130 18.79 -5.60 -5.62
CA PRO A 130 17.77 -6.03 -6.56
C PRO A 130 17.51 -4.96 -7.64
N VAL A 131 16.83 -5.36 -8.73
CA VAL A 131 16.28 -4.39 -9.69
C VAL A 131 15.34 -3.41 -8.98
N PRO A 132 15.33 -2.14 -9.38
CA PRO A 132 14.48 -1.14 -8.74
C PRO A 132 13.00 -1.50 -8.85
N LYS A 133 12.19 -0.96 -7.94
CA LYS A 133 10.73 -1.01 -8.02
C LYS A 133 10.21 0.41 -7.99
N VAL A 134 9.42 0.80 -8.99
CA VAL A 134 8.83 2.14 -9.09
C VAL A 134 7.34 2.02 -8.74
N LEU A 135 6.96 2.50 -7.55
CA LEU A 135 5.67 2.20 -6.94
C LEU A 135 4.66 3.34 -7.06
N ALA A 136 5.10 4.58 -6.88
CA ALA A 136 4.24 5.76 -6.92
C ALA A 136 4.98 7.00 -7.43
N MET A 137 4.22 8.00 -7.82
CA MET A 137 4.68 9.34 -8.16
C MET A 137 3.81 10.35 -7.42
N SER A 138 4.41 11.38 -6.87
CA SER A 138 3.70 12.36 -6.03
C SER A 138 2.56 13.06 -6.77
N ASN A 139 2.67 13.26 -8.07
CA ASN A 139 1.62 13.76 -8.94
C ASN A 139 1.76 13.12 -10.34
N GLU A 140 0.83 12.22 -10.68
CA GLU A 140 0.82 11.53 -11.98
C GLU A 140 0.37 12.46 -13.12
N TRP A 141 -0.14 13.66 -12.81
CA TRP A 141 -0.62 14.67 -13.76
C TRP A 141 0.18 15.99 -13.69
N ALA A 142 1.39 15.93 -13.12
CA ALA A 142 2.24 17.11 -13.03
C ALA A 142 2.58 17.69 -14.39
N LYS A 143 2.55 19.02 -14.50
CA LYS A 143 2.90 19.74 -15.71
C LYS A 143 4.40 19.78 -15.94
N GLU A 144 4.79 20.05 -17.18
CA GLU A 144 6.19 20.31 -17.53
C GLU A 144 6.83 21.34 -16.60
N GLY A 145 8.01 21.03 -16.09
CA GLY A 145 8.76 21.86 -15.14
C GLY A 145 8.37 21.74 -13.68
N GLU A 146 7.25 21.11 -13.35
CA GLU A 146 6.88 20.82 -11.95
C GLU A 146 7.79 19.75 -11.34
N THR A 147 8.09 19.92 -10.07
CA THR A 147 8.91 18.95 -9.32
C THR A 147 8.03 17.82 -8.79
N VAL A 148 8.41 16.60 -9.09
CA VAL A 148 7.77 15.38 -8.63
C VAL A 148 8.76 14.48 -7.90
N THR A 149 8.23 13.60 -7.06
CA THR A 149 9.01 12.56 -6.36
C THR A 149 8.46 11.20 -6.74
N LEU A 150 9.33 10.31 -7.22
CA LEU A 150 9.03 8.88 -7.31
C LEU A 150 9.26 8.23 -5.96
N THR A 151 8.34 7.38 -5.56
CA THR A 151 8.49 6.48 -4.42
C THR A 151 8.66 5.06 -4.94
N GLY A 152 9.61 4.33 -4.38
CA GLY A 152 9.92 2.99 -4.84
C GLY A 152 10.76 2.20 -3.86
N LYS A 153 11.55 1.27 -4.39
CA LYS A 153 12.56 0.51 -3.62
C LYS A 153 13.80 0.26 -4.46
N TYR A 154 14.92 0.14 -3.77
CA TYR A 154 16.22 -0.22 -4.37
C TYR A 154 16.70 0.81 -5.40
N PHE A 155 16.50 2.08 -5.14
CA PHE A 155 17.05 3.18 -5.94
C PHE A 155 18.54 3.37 -5.60
N MET A 156 19.33 2.36 -5.93
CA MET A 156 20.77 2.30 -5.66
C MET A 156 21.54 2.38 -6.97
N ASP A 157 22.56 3.23 -7.04
CA ASP A 157 23.36 3.43 -8.27
C ASP A 157 22.46 3.73 -9.48
N VAL A 158 21.51 4.65 -9.32
CA VAL A 158 20.58 5.07 -10.38
C VAL A 158 21.36 5.70 -11.53
N GLN A 159 21.23 5.10 -12.70
CA GLN A 159 21.91 5.53 -13.93
C GLN A 159 21.05 6.44 -14.79
N SER A 160 19.73 6.18 -14.83
CA SER A 160 18.78 7.01 -15.55
C SER A 160 17.37 6.90 -14.98
N VAL A 161 16.63 7.97 -15.16
CA VAL A 161 15.18 8.06 -14.99
C VAL A 161 14.61 8.52 -16.31
N ALA A 162 13.56 7.86 -16.80
CA ALA A 162 12.91 8.28 -18.03
C ALA A 162 11.40 8.31 -17.86
N MET A 163 10.80 9.38 -18.38
CA MET A 163 9.37 9.49 -18.60
C MET A 163 9.01 9.04 -20.01
N PRO A 164 7.77 8.60 -20.27
CA PRO A 164 7.36 8.26 -21.62
C PRO A 164 7.57 9.48 -22.56
N GLY A 165 8.30 9.26 -23.64
CA GLY A 165 8.61 10.29 -24.65
C GLY A 165 9.77 11.22 -24.31
N ALA A 166 10.31 11.19 -23.08
CA ALA A 166 11.40 12.11 -22.70
C ALA A 166 12.32 11.52 -21.62
N GLU A 167 13.61 11.78 -21.71
CA GLU A 167 14.60 11.46 -20.69
C GLU A 167 14.62 12.54 -19.59
N VAL A 168 14.78 12.13 -18.35
CA VAL A 168 15.01 13.04 -17.24
C VAL A 168 16.50 13.32 -17.14
N THR A 169 16.90 14.51 -17.54
CA THR A 169 18.34 14.89 -17.59
C THR A 169 18.92 15.31 -16.25
N ASP A 170 18.06 15.72 -15.31
CA ASP A 170 18.47 16.16 -13.97
C ASP A 170 17.53 15.58 -12.94
N PHE A 171 18.07 14.73 -12.06
CA PHE A 171 17.34 14.11 -10.97
C PHE A 171 18.21 13.99 -9.73
N THR A 172 17.57 13.94 -8.58
CA THR A 172 18.24 13.71 -7.28
C THR A 172 17.74 12.40 -6.73
N VAL A 173 18.65 11.51 -6.35
CA VAL A 173 18.34 10.33 -5.53
C VAL A 173 18.37 10.80 -4.09
N ASP A 174 17.20 11.00 -3.50
CA ASP A 174 17.05 11.51 -2.14
C ASP A 174 17.46 10.44 -1.12
N ASP A 175 17.05 9.19 -1.40
CA ASP A 175 17.43 8.00 -0.65
C ASP A 175 17.16 6.73 -1.50
N SER A 176 17.22 5.54 -0.89
CA SER A 176 16.99 4.27 -1.59
C SER A 176 15.53 4.01 -2.00
N GLU A 177 14.61 4.89 -1.59
CA GLU A 177 13.17 4.78 -1.84
C GLU A 177 12.60 6.01 -2.56
N HIS A 178 13.36 7.11 -2.68
CA HIS A 178 12.87 8.36 -3.26
C HIS A 178 13.83 8.96 -4.28
N ILE A 179 13.25 9.41 -5.41
CA ILE A 179 13.95 10.16 -6.47
C ILE A 179 13.09 11.38 -6.82
N SER A 180 13.71 12.56 -6.79
CA SER A 180 13.05 13.82 -7.15
C SER A 180 13.60 14.38 -8.47
N PHE A 181 12.72 14.89 -9.33
CA PHE A 181 13.08 15.51 -10.59
C PHE A 181 11.99 16.47 -11.08
N LYS A 182 12.31 17.25 -12.09
CA LYS A 182 11.31 18.07 -12.82
C LYS A 182 10.80 17.30 -14.02
N VAL A 183 9.47 17.34 -14.22
CA VAL A 183 8.84 16.76 -15.42
C VAL A 183 9.48 17.37 -16.67
N PRO A 184 10.11 16.56 -17.55
CA PRO A 184 10.79 17.07 -18.75
C PRO A 184 9.79 17.49 -19.83
N ALA A 185 10.24 18.41 -20.67
CA ALA A 185 9.50 18.80 -21.87
C ALA A 185 9.26 17.59 -22.80
N GLY A 186 8.05 17.50 -23.34
CA GLY A 186 7.69 16.43 -24.27
C GLY A 186 7.35 15.08 -23.61
N ALA A 187 7.24 15.00 -22.28
CA ALA A 187 6.73 13.83 -21.62
C ALA A 187 5.29 13.54 -22.07
N THR A 188 4.99 12.25 -22.31
CA THR A 188 3.68 11.76 -22.79
C THR A 188 3.11 10.73 -21.84
N ALA A 189 1.85 10.34 -22.02
CA ALA A 189 1.21 9.33 -21.18
C ALA A 189 1.92 7.97 -21.22
N GLY A 190 2.09 7.33 -20.06
CA GLY A 190 2.67 5.99 -19.97
C GLY A 190 3.50 5.74 -18.71
N PRO A 191 4.15 4.57 -18.61
CA PRO A 191 4.93 4.20 -17.43
C PRO A 191 6.25 4.98 -17.34
N VAL A 192 6.64 5.34 -16.12
CA VAL A 192 7.95 5.90 -15.79
C VAL A 192 8.94 4.77 -15.58
N SER A 193 10.19 4.92 -16.02
CA SER A 193 11.23 3.91 -15.84
C SER A 193 12.42 4.42 -15.04
N VAL A 194 12.99 3.53 -14.25
CA VAL A 194 14.23 3.76 -13.51
C VAL A 194 15.22 2.65 -13.86
N THR A 195 16.42 3.03 -14.23
CA THR A 195 17.54 2.12 -14.52
C THR A 195 18.61 2.27 -13.46
N THR A 196 19.03 1.15 -12.88
CA THR A 196 20.15 1.06 -11.95
C THR A 196 21.22 0.15 -12.52
N ALA A 197 22.35 0.00 -11.83
CA ALA A 197 23.38 -0.98 -12.20
C ALA A 197 22.85 -2.43 -12.19
N SER A 198 21.76 -2.71 -11.46
CA SER A 198 21.14 -4.05 -11.36
C SER A 198 20.09 -4.33 -12.43
N GLY A 199 19.68 -3.34 -13.19
CA GLY A 199 18.66 -3.47 -14.23
C GLY A 199 17.67 -2.32 -14.25
N SER A 200 16.66 -2.45 -15.12
CA SER A 200 15.61 -1.43 -15.33
C SER A 200 14.24 -1.95 -14.88
N ALA A 201 13.42 -1.06 -14.37
CA ALA A 201 12.02 -1.34 -14.06
C ALA A 201 11.11 -0.20 -14.53
N ASN A 202 9.92 -0.58 -14.98
CA ASN A 202 8.83 0.35 -15.26
C ASN A 202 7.89 0.41 -14.06
N SER A 203 7.25 1.58 -13.88
CA SER A 203 6.18 1.75 -12.91
C SER A 203 4.94 0.92 -13.25
N SER A 204 4.17 0.53 -12.24
CA SER A 204 2.83 -0.03 -12.41
C SER A 204 1.79 1.07 -12.69
N PHE A 205 2.01 2.26 -12.19
CA PHE A 205 1.24 3.47 -12.52
C PHE A 205 1.66 4.04 -13.88
N GLN A 206 0.88 4.97 -14.39
CA GLN A 206 1.22 5.73 -15.60
C GLN A 206 1.18 7.22 -15.30
N TYR A 207 2.10 7.96 -15.88
CA TYR A 207 2.01 9.40 -16.00
C TYR A 207 0.90 9.76 -16.99
N LEU A 208 0.10 10.79 -16.72
CA LEU A 208 -1.12 11.18 -17.44
C LEU A 208 -2.06 9.98 -17.66
N ASP A 209 -2.37 9.27 -16.57
CA ASP A 209 -3.12 8.01 -16.61
C ASP A 209 -4.60 8.25 -16.91
N GLN A 210 -4.99 8.04 -18.16
CA GLN A 210 -6.38 8.12 -18.63
C GLN A 210 -7.09 6.77 -18.62
N ARG A 211 -6.43 5.70 -18.17
CA ARG A 211 -7.01 4.37 -18.15
C ARG A 211 -8.22 4.32 -17.22
N ASN A 212 -9.34 3.85 -17.75
CA ASN A 212 -10.57 3.73 -16.99
C ASN A 212 -10.91 4.97 -16.14
N MET A 213 -10.77 6.15 -16.74
CA MET A 213 -11.20 7.40 -16.15
C MET A 213 -12.71 7.32 -15.88
N LEU A 214 -13.10 7.54 -14.63
CA LEU A 214 -14.50 7.59 -14.24
C LEU A 214 -15.03 9.02 -14.35
N PHE A 215 -14.31 9.98 -13.81
CA PHE A 215 -14.70 11.39 -13.79
C PHE A 215 -13.47 12.27 -14.01
N ASP A 216 -13.51 13.13 -15.03
CA ASP A 216 -12.52 14.16 -15.34
C ASP A 216 -13.08 15.58 -15.16
N PHE A 217 -14.33 15.68 -14.77
CA PHE A 217 -15.07 16.94 -14.58
C PHE A 217 -15.10 17.87 -15.82
N ASP A 218 -14.51 17.49 -16.92
CA ASP A 218 -14.50 18.19 -18.23
C ASP A 218 -15.59 17.73 -19.19
N GLY A 219 -16.51 16.91 -18.68
CA GLY A 219 -17.67 16.43 -19.43
C GLY A 219 -17.64 14.97 -19.83
N LEU A 220 -16.62 14.19 -19.41
CA LEU A 220 -16.67 12.75 -19.51
C LEU A 220 -17.89 12.25 -18.71
N ARG A 221 -18.78 11.52 -19.32
CA ARG A 221 -20.08 11.07 -18.79
C ARG A 221 -21.17 12.14 -18.72
N GLY A 222 -20.98 13.30 -19.29
CA GLY A 222 -21.97 14.33 -19.55
C GLY A 222 -22.89 14.66 -18.36
N GLY A 223 -23.16 15.90 -18.14
CA GLY A 223 -24.26 16.25 -17.26
C GLY A 223 -24.00 16.38 -15.77
N PHE A 224 -22.74 16.52 -15.34
CA PHE A 224 -22.49 17.02 -13.98
C PHE A 224 -23.14 18.38 -13.74
N ALA A 225 -23.19 19.23 -14.77
CA ALA A 225 -23.88 20.51 -14.73
C ALA A 225 -25.42 20.40 -14.80
N THR A 226 -25.97 19.23 -15.12
CA THR A 226 -27.41 19.03 -15.33
C THR A 226 -28.06 18.10 -14.30
N GLY A 227 -27.33 17.67 -13.26
CA GLY A 227 -27.92 16.93 -12.16
C GLY A 227 -28.20 15.46 -12.45
N ASN A 228 -27.24 14.75 -13.05
CA ASN A 228 -27.25 13.30 -13.13
C ASN A 228 -26.92 12.68 -11.76
N GLY A 229 -27.85 12.68 -10.89
CA GLY A 229 -27.72 12.36 -9.49
C GLY A 229 -28.21 13.53 -8.65
N TRP A 230 -28.62 13.25 -7.50
CA TRP A 230 -29.28 14.23 -6.65
C TRP A 230 -28.35 15.32 -6.13
N ARG A 231 -27.06 14.97 -6.06
CA ARG A 231 -25.99 15.85 -5.59
C ARG A 231 -24.86 15.93 -6.59
N ALA A 232 -25.19 15.83 -7.86
CA ALA A 232 -24.27 16.29 -8.89
C ALA A 232 -23.80 17.67 -8.47
N PRO A 233 -22.54 18.04 -8.70
CA PRO A 233 -22.04 19.32 -8.23
C PRO A 233 -23.06 20.38 -8.64
N ALA A 234 -23.76 20.93 -7.65
CA ALA A 234 -24.59 22.09 -7.86
C ALA A 234 -23.68 23.12 -8.53
N THR A 235 -24.23 23.95 -9.38
CA THR A 235 -23.53 25.11 -9.91
C THR A 235 -22.81 25.82 -8.76
N GLY A 236 -21.48 25.66 -8.67
CA GLY A 236 -20.67 26.17 -7.57
C GLY A 236 -19.66 25.15 -6.99
N HIS A 237 -19.79 23.85 -7.32
CA HIS A 237 -18.81 22.84 -6.93
C HIS A 237 -17.94 22.38 -8.11
N LEU A 238 -18.27 22.78 -9.33
CA LEU A 238 -17.44 22.60 -10.50
C LEU A 238 -16.74 23.93 -10.77
N HIS A 239 -15.44 23.98 -10.48
CA HIS A 239 -14.61 25.14 -10.73
C HIS A 239 -13.81 24.97 -12.02
N ASN A 240 -13.48 26.07 -12.67
CA ASN A 240 -12.73 26.13 -13.91
C ASN A 240 -11.36 26.76 -13.67
N PRO A 241 -10.42 26.63 -14.61
CA PRO A 241 -9.16 27.33 -14.53
C PRO A 241 -9.35 28.83 -14.31
N GLY A 242 -8.78 29.36 -13.23
CA GLY A 242 -8.85 30.78 -12.87
C GLY A 242 -9.97 31.16 -11.88
N ASP A 243 -10.83 30.22 -11.48
CA ASP A 243 -11.85 30.46 -10.43
C ASP A 243 -11.21 30.54 -9.04
N ASP A 244 -10.10 29.80 -8.83
CA ASP A 244 -9.37 29.78 -7.55
C ASP A 244 -7.98 30.40 -7.66
N ALA A 245 -7.31 30.59 -6.52
CA ALA A 245 -5.96 31.15 -6.43
C ALA A 245 -4.87 30.15 -6.85
N PHE A 246 -5.22 28.91 -7.15
CA PHE A 246 -4.31 27.87 -7.63
C PHE A 246 -4.67 27.42 -9.05
N ASP A 247 -3.70 26.89 -9.76
CA ASP A 247 -3.91 26.40 -11.11
C ASP A 247 -4.63 25.04 -11.10
N ALA A 248 -5.62 24.85 -11.96
CA ALA A 248 -6.22 23.56 -12.23
C ALA A 248 -5.18 22.55 -12.76
N VAL A 249 -5.44 21.25 -12.63
CA VAL A 249 -4.59 20.22 -13.25
C VAL A 249 -4.58 20.39 -14.76
N ASP A 250 -5.76 20.43 -15.38
CA ASP A 250 -5.92 20.74 -16.80
C ASP A 250 -7.21 21.57 -17.06
N GLY A 251 -8.40 20.97 -17.02
CA GLY A 251 -9.69 21.63 -17.24
C GLY A 251 -10.41 21.99 -15.94
N SER A 252 -11.68 21.61 -15.88
CA SER A 252 -12.52 21.81 -14.69
C SER A 252 -12.23 20.74 -13.63
N TYR A 253 -12.50 21.05 -12.38
CA TYR A 253 -12.28 20.13 -11.24
C TYR A 253 -13.42 20.27 -10.21
N LEU A 254 -13.61 19.25 -9.42
CA LEU A 254 -14.51 19.26 -8.28
C LEU A 254 -13.91 20.09 -7.14
N TRP A 255 -14.63 21.12 -6.70
CA TRP A 255 -14.23 21.95 -5.56
C TRP A 255 -15.17 21.69 -4.38
N LEU A 256 -14.61 21.27 -3.27
CA LEU A 256 -15.31 20.99 -2.02
C LEU A 256 -14.89 22.05 -0.98
N GLY A 257 -15.84 22.81 -0.49
CA GLY A 257 -15.55 23.87 0.48
C GLY A 257 -16.72 24.85 0.65
N GLY A 258 -16.47 25.92 1.42
CA GLY A 258 -17.42 27.04 1.57
C GLY A 258 -18.65 26.72 2.42
N GLN A 259 -18.58 25.69 3.25
CA GLN A 259 -19.66 25.43 4.21
C GLN A 259 -19.69 26.50 5.28
N ASP A 260 -20.86 27.06 5.55
CA ASP A 260 -21.07 28.02 6.65
C ASP A 260 -20.68 27.36 7.99
N GLY A 261 -19.68 27.94 8.67
CA GLY A 261 -19.14 27.43 9.92
C GLY A 261 -18.17 26.24 9.78
N GLY A 262 -17.82 25.80 8.58
CA GLY A 262 -16.82 24.75 8.29
C GLY A 262 -17.18 23.37 8.82
N LEU A 263 -16.20 22.46 8.81
CA LEU A 263 -16.30 21.10 9.35
C LEU A 263 -16.07 21.09 10.86
N LYS A 264 -16.86 20.29 11.60
CA LYS A 264 -16.83 20.19 13.06
C LYS A 264 -16.28 18.84 13.52
N ALA A 265 -15.35 18.86 14.46
CA ALA A 265 -14.68 17.67 14.98
C ALA A 265 -15.64 16.66 15.65
N ASP A 266 -16.70 17.15 16.27
CA ASP A 266 -17.67 16.34 17.02
C ASP A 266 -19.01 16.16 16.28
N SER A 267 -19.07 16.53 15.00
CA SER A 267 -20.29 16.51 14.21
C SER A 267 -20.16 15.59 13.01
N PHE A 268 -21.21 14.80 12.78
CA PHE A 268 -21.39 14.08 11.54
C PHE A 268 -22.00 15.01 10.50
N GLY A 269 -21.23 15.76 9.79
CA GLY A 269 -21.53 16.49 8.58
C GLY A 269 -22.93 17.09 8.39
N VAL A 270 -23.11 17.86 7.35
CA VAL A 270 -24.37 18.49 6.98
C VAL A 270 -24.89 17.85 5.70
N TRP A 271 -26.16 17.50 5.67
CA TRP A 271 -26.74 16.63 4.64
C TRP A 271 -27.23 17.30 3.38
N ALA A 272 -27.98 18.32 3.53
CA ALA A 272 -28.68 18.93 2.40
C ALA A 272 -27.75 19.94 1.74
N GLU A 273 -27.59 19.85 0.43
CA GLU A 273 -26.78 20.79 -0.36
C GLU A 273 -25.33 20.86 0.12
N ASP A 274 -24.81 19.71 0.57
CA ASP A 274 -23.53 19.61 1.24
C ASP A 274 -22.39 20.02 0.30
N PRO A 275 -21.68 21.12 0.60
CA PRO A 275 -20.57 21.59 -0.20
C PRO A 275 -19.36 20.64 -0.22
N TYR A 276 -19.40 19.56 0.52
CA TYR A 276 -18.37 18.54 0.61
C TYR A 276 -18.78 17.20 0.04
N SER A 277 -19.72 17.15 -0.93
CA SER A 277 -20.14 15.89 -1.55
C SER A 277 -20.19 15.93 -3.08
N PHE A 278 -19.98 14.76 -3.65
CA PHE A 278 -20.18 14.46 -5.06
C PHE A 278 -20.79 13.06 -5.19
N ASP A 279 -21.86 12.94 -5.97
CA ASP A 279 -22.58 11.70 -6.14
C ASP A 279 -22.86 11.40 -7.61
N TYR A 280 -22.61 10.15 -7.98
CA TYR A 280 -22.97 9.59 -9.28
C TYR A 280 -23.65 8.24 -9.06
N TRP A 281 -24.97 8.19 -9.26
CA TRP A 281 -25.71 6.95 -9.11
C TRP A 281 -26.78 6.77 -10.19
N ASN A 282 -27.21 5.53 -10.34
CA ASN A 282 -28.35 5.21 -11.18
C ASN A 282 -29.66 5.58 -10.46
N SER A 283 -30.61 6.14 -11.20
CA SER A 283 -31.95 6.49 -10.69
C SER A 283 -33.00 5.51 -11.23
N THR A 284 -34.04 5.30 -10.46
CA THR A 284 -35.25 4.60 -10.93
C THR A 284 -36.06 5.43 -11.94
N ASP A 285 -35.83 6.74 -11.99
CA ASP A 285 -36.35 7.60 -13.03
C ASP A 285 -35.48 7.51 -14.28
N PRO A 286 -36.03 6.99 -15.42
CA PRO A 286 -35.28 6.89 -16.67
C PRO A 286 -34.69 8.23 -17.16
N ALA A 287 -35.30 9.37 -16.84
CA ALA A 287 -34.81 10.69 -17.24
C ALA A 287 -33.55 11.12 -16.45
N SER A 288 -33.35 10.57 -15.27
CA SER A 288 -32.20 10.83 -14.40
C SER A 288 -31.23 9.64 -14.29
N SER A 289 -31.48 8.56 -15.05
CA SER A 289 -30.67 7.34 -14.99
C SER A 289 -29.33 7.54 -15.66
N VAL A 290 -28.26 7.15 -14.97
CA VAL A 290 -26.90 7.10 -15.51
C VAL A 290 -26.46 5.66 -15.75
N PRO A 291 -25.57 5.39 -16.74
CA PRO A 291 -25.07 4.05 -16.95
C PRO A 291 -24.27 3.55 -15.73
N PRO A 292 -24.54 2.32 -15.24
CA PRO A 292 -23.73 1.74 -14.18
C PRO A 292 -22.24 1.69 -14.55
N LEU A 293 -21.36 2.10 -13.63
CA LEU A 293 -19.92 2.20 -13.87
C LEU A 293 -19.29 0.86 -14.26
N ASN A 294 -19.72 -0.24 -13.62
CA ASN A 294 -19.22 -1.58 -13.89
C ASN A 294 -19.61 -2.13 -15.28
N THR A 295 -20.50 -1.46 -15.99
CA THR A 295 -20.85 -1.80 -17.41
C THR A 295 -19.91 -1.13 -18.41
N LEU A 296 -19.07 -0.20 -17.98
CA LEU A 296 -18.06 0.41 -18.83
C LEU A 296 -17.06 -0.67 -19.30
N PRO A 297 -16.77 -0.78 -20.60
CA PRO A 297 -15.99 -1.91 -21.13
C PRO A 297 -14.63 -2.09 -20.46
N THR A 298 -13.90 -0.99 -20.23
CA THR A 298 -12.59 -1.03 -19.59
C THR A 298 -12.71 -1.46 -18.12
N PHE A 299 -13.63 -0.89 -17.37
CA PHE A 299 -13.83 -1.22 -15.97
C PHE A 299 -14.26 -2.68 -15.78
N SER A 300 -15.23 -3.14 -16.57
CA SER A 300 -15.65 -4.54 -16.59
C SER A 300 -14.49 -5.49 -16.91
N SER A 301 -13.65 -5.14 -17.88
CA SER A 301 -12.44 -5.90 -18.21
C SER A 301 -11.45 -5.95 -17.07
N TYR A 302 -11.21 -4.84 -16.36
CA TYR A 302 -10.30 -4.78 -15.22
C TYR A 302 -10.81 -5.60 -14.05
N ILE A 303 -12.10 -5.50 -13.71
CA ILE A 303 -12.71 -6.32 -12.66
C ILE A 303 -12.51 -7.81 -12.97
N LYS A 304 -12.77 -8.21 -14.23
CA LYS A 304 -12.61 -9.61 -14.66
C LYS A 304 -11.15 -10.07 -14.59
N LYS A 305 -10.21 -9.23 -14.97
CA LYS A 305 -8.78 -9.60 -15.08
C LYS A 305 -8.05 -9.56 -13.74
N TYR A 306 -8.29 -8.55 -12.92
CA TYR A 306 -7.52 -8.28 -11.72
C TYR A 306 -8.29 -8.59 -10.43
N GLY A 307 -9.61 -8.74 -10.51
CA GLY A 307 -10.49 -8.74 -9.35
C GLY A 307 -10.52 -7.38 -8.65
N VAL A 308 -11.41 -7.21 -7.68
CA VAL A 308 -11.50 -5.96 -6.91
C VAL A 308 -10.21 -5.70 -6.14
N GLY A 309 -9.61 -6.73 -5.54
CA GLY A 309 -8.38 -6.59 -4.75
C GLY A 309 -7.12 -6.23 -5.53
N GLY A 310 -7.12 -6.31 -6.86
CA GLY A 310 -6.01 -5.89 -7.72
C GLY A 310 -6.17 -4.50 -8.33
N LEU A 311 -7.18 -3.72 -7.87
CA LEU A 311 -7.50 -2.40 -8.37
C LEU A 311 -7.38 -1.34 -7.28
N ALA A 312 -7.03 -0.12 -7.67
CA ALA A 312 -7.03 1.06 -6.82
C ALA A 312 -7.91 2.16 -7.41
N LEU A 313 -8.62 2.87 -6.55
CA LEU A 313 -9.20 4.18 -6.84
C LEU A 313 -8.09 5.21 -6.76
N LYS A 314 -7.92 6.00 -7.80
CA LYS A 314 -6.98 7.12 -7.84
C LYS A 314 -7.68 8.41 -8.21
N PHE A 315 -7.16 9.51 -7.70
CA PHE A 315 -7.59 10.86 -8.06
C PHE A 315 -6.49 11.86 -7.74
N GLU A 316 -6.49 12.99 -8.40
CA GLU A 316 -5.66 14.13 -8.04
C GLU A 316 -6.39 14.94 -6.97
N CYS A 317 -5.64 15.39 -5.96
CA CYS A 317 -6.15 16.16 -4.84
C CYS A 317 -5.29 17.41 -4.60
N TYR A 318 -5.96 18.51 -4.27
CA TYR A 318 -5.31 19.74 -3.84
C TYR A 318 -5.98 20.26 -2.57
N VAL A 319 -5.19 20.52 -1.54
CA VAL A 319 -5.62 21.15 -0.29
C VAL A 319 -4.63 22.28 0.02
N PRO A 320 -5.05 23.55 -0.06
CA PRO A 320 -4.14 24.67 0.14
C PRO A 320 -3.64 24.78 1.59
N THR A 321 -2.42 25.24 1.74
CA THR A 321 -1.82 25.48 3.07
C THR A 321 -2.58 26.52 3.88
N SER A 322 -3.31 27.44 3.22
CA SER A 322 -4.15 28.45 3.87
C SER A 322 -5.42 27.89 4.52
N ASN A 323 -5.96 26.77 4.00
CA ASN A 323 -7.19 26.14 4.43
C ASN A 323 -6.99 24.63 4.66
N PRO A 324 -6.14 24.23 5.63
CA PRO A 324 -5.79 22.85 5.84
C PRO A 324 -6.95 22.04 6.43
N TRP A 325 -6.99 20.77 6.06
CA TRP A 325 -8.00 19.82 6.50
C TRP A 325 -7.58 19.16 7.83
N LYS A 326 -8.47 19.15 8.84
CA LYS A 326 -8.15 18.74 10.23
C LYS A 326 -9.16 17.84 10.88
N THR A 327 -10.30 17.57 10.26
CA THR A 327 -11.36 16.71 10.81
C THR A 327 -12.20 16.11 9.71
N CYS A 328 -13.04 15.14 10.06
CA CYS A 328 -13.87 14.36 9.17
C CYS A 328 -13.06 13.48 8.19
N SER A 329 -13.67 12.45 7.67
CA SER A 329 -13.10 11.54 6.69
C SER A 329 -13.67 11.82 5.31
N MET A 330 -12.86 11.74 4.25
CA MET A 330 -13.39 11.58 2.92
C MET A 330 -13.85 10.14 2.78
N MET A 331 -15.16 9.96 2.68
CA MET A 331 -15.79 8.67 2.42
C MET A 331 -15.88 8.44 0.93
N LEU A 332 -15.31 7.34 0.48
CA LEU A 332 -15.30 6.90 -0.90
C LEU A 332 -16.17 5.65 -0.97
N MET A 333 -17.31 5.75 -1.61
CA MET A 333 -18.31 4.70 -1.60
C MET A 333 -18.73 4.35 -3.02
N PHE A 334 -18.57 3.10 -3.38
CA PHE A 334 -19.25 2.56 -4.56
C PHE A 334 -20.61 2.02 -4.15
N THR A 335 -21.60 2.19 -5.00
CA THR A 335 -22.98 1.87 -4.71
C THR A 335 -23.55 0.85 -5.69
N ASN A 336 -24.54 0.12 -5.23
CA ASN A 336 -25.40 -0.71 -6.09
C ASN A 336 -26.65 0.13 -6.44
N SER A 337 -26.94 0.29 -7.72
CA SER A 337 -28.05 1.12 -8.21
C SER A 337 -29.43 0.71 -7.72
N ALA A 338 -29.59 -0.57 -7.34
CA ALA A 338 -30.87 -1.05 -6.78
C ALA A 338 -31.18 -0.43 -5.39
N VAL A 339 -30.19 0.13 -4.73
CA VAL A 339 -30.29 0.63 -3.36
C VAL A 339 -30.43 2.15 -3.31
N VAL A 340 -29.84 2.84 -4.29
CA VAL A 340 -29.85 4.32 -4.33
C VAL A 340 -30.70 4.80 -5.51
N SER A 341 -31.80 5.45 -5.20
CA SER A 341 -32.66 6.10 -6.17
C SER A 341 -33.05 7.49 -5.69
N ASN A 342 -33.48 8.35 -6.61
CA ASN A 342 -33.98 9.69 -6.26
C ASN A 342 -35.13 9.65 -5.25
N GLU A 343 -35.91 8.58 -5.24
CA GLU A 343 -37.05 8.43 -4.31
C GLU A 343 -36.59 7.89 -2.94
N ASN A 344 -35.47 7.14 -2.91
CA ASN A 344 -34.94 6.51 -1.70
C ASN A 344 -33.75 7.26 -1.13
N MET A 345 -33.57 8.47 -1.52
CA MET A 345 -32.49 9.32 -1.03
C MET A 345 -32.69 9.69 0.40
N THR A 346 -32.59 8.71 1.20
CA THR A 346 -32.51 8.93 2.61
C THR A 346 -31.05 8.99 2.99
N ASN A 347 -30.76 9.88 3.89
CA ASN A 347 -29.53 9.89 4.63
C ASN A 347 -29.19 8.48 5.19
N ALA A 348 -30.19 7.64 5.36
CA ALA A 348 -30.06 6.26 5.82
C ALA A 348 -29.09 5.42 4.99
N TYR A 349 -29.06 5.57 3.65
CA TYR A 349 -28.14 4.81 2.82
C TYR A 349 -26.67 5.19 3.08
N PHE A 350 -26.38 6.48 3.14
CA PHE A 350 -25.03 6.97 3.39
C PHE A 350 -24.53 6.66 4.80
N SER A 351 -25.45 6.51 5.76
CA SER A 351 -25.17 6.11 7.13
C SER A 351 -25.33 4.61 7.40
N ASP A 352 -25.66 3.81 6.38
CA ASP A 352 -25.82 2.36 6.51
C ASP A 352 -24.49 1.68 6.85
N GLU A 353 -24.40 1.11 8.03
CA GLU A 353 -23.24 0.42 8.55
C GLU A 353 -22.95 -0.92 7.82
N SER A 354 -23.85 -1.37 6.95
CA SER A 354 -23.65 -2.57 6.14
C SER A 354 -22.99 -2.29 4.79
N VAL A 355 -22.82 -1.03 4.39
CA VAL A 355 -22.20 -0.63 3.13
C VAL A 355 -20.72 -0.35 3.33
N PRO A 356 -19.83 -1.23 2.82
CA PRO A 356 -18.39 -1.04 2.94
C PRO A 356 -17.90 0.13 2.10
N ARG A 357 -16.99 0.92 2.65
CA ARG A 357 -16.41 2.10 2.00
C ARG A 357 -14.94 2.29 2.33
N GLY A 358 -14.23 3.03 1.50
CA GLY A 358 -12.92 3.56 1.81
C GLY A 358 -13.05 4.82 2.68
N LEU A 359 -12.23 4.94 3.72
CA LEU A 359 -12.12 6.15 4.52
C LEU A 359 -10.72 6.72 4.36
N TRP A 360 -10.64 7.92 3.82
CA TRP A 360 -9.38 8.63 3.70
C TRP A 360 -9.33 9.79 4.70
N THR A 361 -8.42 9.68 5.66
CA THR A 361 -8.23 10.63 6.78
C THR A 361 -6.78 11.08 6.86
N PRO A 362 -6.27 11.82 5.86
CA PRO A 362 -4.83 12.12 5.76
C PRO A 362 -4.32 12.99 6.91
N TRP A 363 -5.17 13.77 7.55
CA TRP A 363 -4.85 14.61 8.70
C TRP A 363 -4.59 13.84 9.99
N GLN A 364 -5.03 12.58 10.08
CA GLN A 364 -5.06 11.84 11.35
C GLN A 364 -3.67 11.63 11.97
N ALA A 365 -2.64 11.43 11.16
CA ALA A 365 -1.28 11.19 11.64
C ALA A 365 -0.60 12.46 12.19
N THR A 366 -0.94 13.63 11.65
CA THR A 366 -0.26 14.90 11.94
C THR A 366 -1.16 15.95 12.61
N GLY A 367 -2.47 15.68 12.67
CA GLY A 367 -3.49 16.62 13.15
C GLY A 367 -3.90 17.67 12.10
N SER A 368 -3.24 17.72 10.95
CA SER A 368 -3.52 18.65 9.85
C SER A 368 -3.01 18.06 8.54
N TYR A 369 -3.70 18.32 7.45
CA TYR A 369 -3.31 17.93 6.11
C TYR A 369 -3.49 19.08 5.14
N ASP A 370 -2.47 19.34 4.37
CA ASP A 370 -2.47 20.13 3.15
C ASP A 370 -1.54 19.47 2.13
N THR A 371 -1.60 19.88 0.88
CA THR A 371 -0.77 19.31 -0.19
C THR A 371 0.47 20.16 -0.52
N GLY A 372 0.78 21.14 0.33
CA GLY A 372 1.90 22.06 0.11
C GLY A 372 1.70 22.95 -1.12
N ASP A 373 0.46 23.36 -1.36
CA ASP A 373 0.04 24.17 -2.52
C ASP A 373 0.39 23.53 -3.88
N LYS A 374 0.23 22.20 -3.97
CA LYS A 374 0.45 21.40 -5.19
C LYS A 374 -0.64 20.35 -5.33
N TRP A 375 -0.92 19.97 -6.56
CA TRP A 375 -1.70 18.76 -6.82
C TRP A 375 -0.88 17.52 -6.48
N VAL A 376 -1.53 16.53 -5.90
CA VAL A 376 -0.93 15.24 -5.56
C VAL A 376 -1.85 14.10 -6.01
N THR A 377 -1.28 12.99 -6.40
CA THR A 377 -2.05 11.77 -6.71
C THR A 377 -2.32 11.00 -5.44
N VAL A 378 -3.59 10.77 -5.14
CA VAL A 378 -4.06 9.87 -4.09
C VAL A 378 -4.37 8.51 -4.69
N SER A 379 -3.92 7.44 -4.04
CA SER A 379 -4.17 6.06 -4.47
C SER A 379 -4.67 5.24 -3.30
N ILE A 380 -5.89 4.70 -3.43
CA ILE A 380 -6.56 3.92 -2.38
C ILE A 380 -6.93 2.55 -2.96
N PRO A 381 -6.26 1.46 -2.54
CA PRO A 381 -6.61 0.12 -2.96
C PRO A 381 -8.09 -0.20 -2.68
N LEU A 382 -8.79 -0.80 -3.63
CA LEU A 382 -10.18 -1.21 -3.40
C LEU A 382 -10.30 -2.29 -2.32
N SER A 383 -9.21 -2.99 -2.00
CA SER A 383 -9.14 -3.90 -0.85
C SER A 383 -9.25 -3.21 0.51
N GLU A 384 -9.04 -1.90 0.56
CA GLU A 384 -9.18 -1.07 1.77
C GLU A 384 -10.59 -0.54 1.98
N PHE A 385 -11.52 -0.86 1.06
CA PHE A 385 -12.95 -0.53 1.21
C PHE A 385 -13.59 -1.49 2.21
N THR A 386 -13.21 -1.38 3.45
CA THR A 386 -13.57 -2.28 4.55
C THR A 386 -14.23 -1.57 5.74
N MET A 387 -14.46 -0.28 5.62
CA MET A 387 -14.95 0.53 6.74
C MET A 387 -16.44 0.79 6.63
N THR A 388 -17.07 1.04 7.78
CA THR A 388 -18.45 1.50 7.89
C THR A 388 -18.52 3.02 7.90
N HIS A 389 -19.72 3.56 7.86
CA HIS A 389 -19.98 4.99 8.07
C HIS A 389 -19.43 5.50 9.42
N ALA A 390 -19.54 4.70 10.48
CA ALA A 390 -19.04 5.08 11.81
C ALA A 390 -17.52 4.91 11.99
N GLY A 391 -16.78 4.56 10.93
CA GLY A 391 -15.33 4.38 11.01
C GLY A 391 -14.89 3.08 11.68
N THR A 392 -15.79 2.10 11.76
CA THR A 392 -15.46 0.74 12.23
C THR A 392 -15.31 -0.22 11.06
N THR A 393 -14.81 -1.43 11.31
CA THR A 393 -14.71 -2.44 10.25
C THR A 393 -16.09 -2.93 9.85
N CYS A 394 -16.39 -2.89 8.55
CA CYS A 394 -17.63 -3.37 7.98
C CYS A 394 -17.67 -4.90 7.96
N ALA A 395 -18.79 -5.49 8.40
CA ALA A 395 -18.99 -6.94 8.32
C ALA A 395 -19.26 -7.41 6.89
N THR A 396 -19.80 -6.55 6.03
CA THR A 396 -20.03 -6.84 4.61
C THR A 396 -18.72 -6.70 3.86
N LYS A 397 -18.43 -7.69 3.04
CA LYS A 397 -17.25 -7.67 2.17
C LYS A 397 -17.53 -6.84 0.92
N PHE A 398 -16.59 -5.95 0.58
CA PHE A 398 -16.62 -5.23 -0.68
C PHE A 398 -16.35 -6.16 -1.86
N ASP A 399 -17.21 -6.13 -2.88
CA ASP A 399 -17.08 -6.93 -4.09
C ASP A 399 -17.57 -6.17 -5.35
N SER A 400 -17.52 -6.83 -6.49
CA SER A 400 -17.87 -6.22 -7.77
C SER A 400 -19.33 -5.83 -7.92
N SER A 401 -20.25 -6.33 -7.09
CA SER A 401 -21.67 -5.95 -7.12
C SER A 401 -21.91 -4.52 -6.62
N CYS A 402 -20.95 -3.95 -5.89
CA CYS A 402 -21.02 -2.58 -5.39
C CYS A 402 -20.56 -1.52 -6.41
N LEU A 403 -20.05 -1.91 -7.58
CA LEU A 403 -19.36 -0.99 -8.51
C LEU A 403 -20.28 -0.36 -9.57
N GLU A 404 -21.52 0.00 -9.23
CA GLU A 404 -22.48 0.59 -10.18
C GLU A 404 -22.53 2.11 -10.13
N GLY A 405 -22.60 2.69 -8.95
CA GLY A 405 -22.52 4.12 -8.72
C GLY A 405 -21.30 4.50 -7.88
N PHE A 406 -21.09 5.79 -7.66
CA PHE A 406 -20.00 6.31 -6.84
C PHE A 406 -20.47 7.52 -6.05
N ALA A 407 -20.03 7.62 -4.80
CA ALA A 407 -20.19 8.80 -3.97
C ALA A 407 -18.88 9.14 -3.26
N LEU A 408 -18.58 10.41 -3.23
CA LEU A 408 -17.46 10.99 -2.49
C LEU A 408 -18.03 12.08 -1.60
N PHE A 409 -17.78 12.03 -0.28
CA PHE A 409 -18.22 13.06 0.64
C PHE A 409 -17.34 13.10 1.88
N VAL A 410 -17.16 14.30 2.44
CA VAL A 410 -16.37 14.51 3.65
C VAL A 410 -17.33 14.54 4.84
N TRP A 411 -17.21 13.54 5.70
CA TRP A 411 -18.18 13.30 6.75
C TRP A 411 -17.60 12.60 7.98
N GLY A 412 -18.32 12.69 9.09
CA GLY A 412 -17.95 12.02 10.33
C GLY A 412 -16.91 12.78 11.12
N GLY A 413 -17.20 13.05 12.36
CA GLY A 413 -16.31 13.88 13.17
C GLY A 413 -15.07 13.18 13.73
N TYR A 414 -14.89 11.90 13.68
CA TYR A 414 -13.82 11.05 14.26
C TYR A 414 -12.69 11.79 15.04
N SER A 415 -13.02 12.90 15.70
CA SER A 415 -12.12 13.84 16.37
C SER A 415 -11.31 14.70 15.40
N GLY A 416 -10.17 15.26 15.85
CA GLY A 416 -9.42 16.26 15.14
C GLY A 416 -9.75 17.67 15.65
N ALA A 417 -9.77 18.66 14.78
CA ALA A 417 -10.08 20.04 15.13
C ALA A 417 -11.00 20.67 14.09
N ASP A 418 -11.88 21.54 14.52
CA ASP A 418 -12.73 22.33 13.62
C ASP A 418 -11.87 23.01 12.54
N CYS A 419 -12.34 22.99 11.31
CA CYS A 419 -11.63 23.60 10.18
C CYS A 419 -12.61 23.97 9.06
N ASP A 420 -12.13 24.80 8.15
CA ASP A 420 -12.85 25.16 6.93
C ASP A 420 -11.92 24.89 5.73
N PRO A 421 -11.76 23.61 5.37
CA PRO A 421 -10.84 23.23 4.31
C PRO A 421 -11.42 23.52 2.93
N VAL A 422 -10.53 23.73 1.98
CA VAL A 422 -10.81 23.61 0.56
C VAL A 422 -10.17 22.31 0.09
N ILE A 423 -10.94 21.45 -0.57
CA ILE A 423 -10.46 20.19 -1.12
C ILE A 423 -10.85 20.15 -2.59
N ALA A 424 -9.87 20.28 -3.49
CA ALA A 424 -10.12 20.11 -4.91
C ALA A 424 -9.78 18.67 -5.31
N VAL A 425 -10.59 18.08 -6.19
CA VAL A 425 -10.45 16.70 -6.67
C VAL A 425 -10.62 16.67 -8.18
N ASP A 426 -9.76 15.88 -8.85
CA ASP A 426 -9.84 15.70 -10.30
C ASP A 426 -9.44 14.27 -10.70
N HIS A 427 -9.69 13.90 -11.96
CA HIS A 427 -9.24 12.65 -12.59
C HIS A 427 -9.52 11.38 -11.78
N ILE A 428 -10.75 11.22 -11.31
CA ILE A 428 -11.15 10.01 -10.57
C ILE A 428 -11.15 8.81 -11.52
N ARG A 429 -10.32 7.82 -11.23
CA ARG A 429 -10.13 6.62 -12.03
C ARG A 429 -9.97 5.36 -11.19
N VAL A 430 -10.29 4.20 -11.73
CA VAL A 430 -10.02 2.89 -11.11
C VAL A 430 -9.08 2.10 -12.03
N VAL A 431 -7.88 1.86 -11.56
CA VAL A 431 -6.79 1.29 -12.35
C VAL A 431 -6.12 0.12 -11.65
N PRO A 432 -5.45 -0.79 -12.38
CA PRO A 432 -4.63 -1.85 -11.79
C PRO A 432 -3.47 -1.26 -10.95
N MET A 433 -3.17 -1.94 -9.83
CA MET A 433 -2.03 -1.65 -8.96
C MET A 433 -0.73 -2.23 -9.51
#